data_e9f72b25c018617479928a5c06d94dd0
#
_entry.id   e9f72b25c018617479928a5c06d94dd0
#
_cell.length_a   1.000
_cell.length_b   1.000
_cell.length_c   1.000
_cell.angle_alpha   90.00
_cell.angle_beta   90.00
_cell.angle_gamma   90.00
#
_symmetry.space_group_name_H-M   'P 1'
#
loop_
_entity.id
_entity.type
_entity.pdbx_description
1 polymer ?
#
loop_
_entity_poly.entity_id
_entity_poly.type
_entity_poly.pdbx_seq_one_letter_code
_entity_poly.pdbx_strand_id
1 'polypeptide(L)'
;MEPIKAVSPTESGTDKSGESYRKWKQSEAALRRSLKLCSEKCWRINMEQKRLNLYLIDMKYIRNLAKADDHVMSVSPQAGKETRSFVGIIIVCGTLKYCVPLSSPKSKHSSMKNDLDFTKIMDGDKLIGVLNFNNMIPVDESCVTPLNLRITEKDDVTTRKYKKMAAKQLDWCQHNQEAIVKKANKLYAMVQSEKASGFLKRRCCDFGKLEGILQKWVAGRK
;
A
#
# COMPACT_ATOMS: atom_id res chain seq x y z
N MET A 1 -18.69 68.99 -32.04
CA MET A 1 -18.65 67.74 -31.25
C MET A 1 -18.84 66.58 -32.24
N GLU A 2 -17.74 66.05 -32.72
CA GLU A 2 -17.76 64.88 -33.61
C GLU A 2 -17.73 63.60 -32.79
N PRO A 3 -18.41 62.48 -33.25
CA PRO A 3 -18.41 61.22 -32.53
C PRO A 3 -17.16 60.40 -32.89
N ILE A 4 -16.54 59.84 -31.89
CA ILE A 4 -15.36 58.97 -31.96
C ILE A 4 -15.76 57.67 -32.63
N LYS A 5 -15.08 57.33 -33.76
CA LYS A 5 -15.22 56.04 -34.45
C LYS A 5 -14.61 54.91 -33.61
N ALA A 6 -15.42 53.88 -33.34
CA ALA A 6 -14.97 52.63 -32.78
C ALA A 6 -14.07 51.86 -33.74
N VAL A 7 -12.87 51.55 -33.29
CA VAL A 7 -11.90 50.67 -34.05
C VAL A 7 -12.22 49.25 -33.65
N SER A 8 -12.52 48.41 -34.67
CA SER A 8 -12.68 46.97 -34.54
C SER A 8 -11.31 46.31 -34.26
N PRO A 9 -11.20 45.37 -33.35
CA PRO A 9 -9.96 44.59 -33.21
C PRO A 9 -9.88 43.56 -34.34
N THR A 10 -8.78 43.58 -35.09
CA THR A 10 -8.41 42.59 -36.06
C THR A 10 -8.18 41.22 -35.43
N GLU A 11 -8.86 40.20 -35.96
CA GLU A 11 -8.61 38.78 -35.66
C GLU A 11 -7.25 38.36 -36.15
N SER A 12 -6.29 38.11 -35.27
CA SER A 12 -5.17 37.20 -35.50
C SER A 12 -4.53 36.81 -34.17
N GLY A 13 -5.23 36.01 -33.37
CA GLY A 13 -4.69 35.37 -32.20
C GLY A 13 -5.04 33.88 -32.26
N THR A 14 -4.08 33.06 -32.69
CA THR A 14 -4.19 31.61 -32.62
C THR A 14 -4.56 31.15 -31.24
N ASP A 15 -5.75 30.56 -31.08
CA ASP A 15 -6.35 30.11 -29.83
C ASP A 15 -5.55 28.93 -29.23
N LYS A 16 -4.43 29.22 -28.59
CA LYS A 16 -3.67 28.24 -27.78
C LYS A 16 -4.40 27.81 -26.50
N SER A 17 -5.40 28.55 -26.07
CA SER A 17 -6.19 28.25 -24.86
C SER A 17 -7.19 27.11 -25.09
N GLY A 18 -7.77 27.03 -26.27
CA GLY A 18 -8.72 25.97 -26.65
C GLY A 18 -8.06 24.60 -26.83
N GLU A 19 -6.83 24.57 -27.33
CA GLU A 19 -6.09 23.32 -27.49
C GLU A 19 -5.59 22.75 -26.15
N SER A 20 -5.12 23.62 -25.25
CA SER A 20 -4.75 23.28 -23.89
C SER A 20 -5.95 22.75 -23.09
N TYR A 21 -7.11 23.39 -23.22
CA TYR A 21 -8.35 22.97 -22.56
C TYR A 21 -8.87 21.63 -23.11
N ARG A 22 -8.78 21.38 -24.41
CA ARG A 22 -9.16 20.09 -25.02
C ARG A 22 -8.23 18.97 -24.57
N LYS A 23 -6.92 19.19 -24.53
CA LYS A 23 -5.93 18.24 -24.01
C LYS A 23 -6.19 17.94 -22.52
N TRP A 24 -6.51 18.95 -21.72
CA TRP A 24 -6.88 18.76 -20.33
C TRP A 24 -8.16 17.92 -20.15
N LYS A 25 -9.23 18.22 -20.90
CA LYS A 25 -10.47 17.41 -20.90
C LYS A 25 -10.25 15.97 -21.37
N GLN A 26 -9.43 15.76 -22.38
CA GLN A 26 -9.07 14.41 -22.84
C GLN A 26 -8.29 13.63 -21.78
N SER A 27 -7.33 14.27 -21.10
CA SER A 27 -6.58 13.65 -20.02
C SER A 27 -7.46 13.37 -18.81
N GLU A 28 -8.40 14.25 -18.47
CA GLU A 28 -9.40 14.02 -17.40
C GLU A 28 -10.36 12.87 -17.73
N ALA A 29 -10.83 12.80 -18.98
CA ALA A 29 -11.68 11.70 -19.44
C ALA A 29 -10.93 10.35 -19.47
N ALA A 30 -9.65 10.35 -19.86
CA ALA A 30 -8.78 9.17 -19.80
C ALA A 30 -8.54 8.74 -18.35
N LEU A 31 -8.32 9.69 -17.44
CA LEU A 31 -8.17 9.42 -16.00
C LEU A 31 -9.46 8.86 -15.38
N ARG A 32 -10.63 9.43 -15.74
CA ARG A 32 -11.93 8.93 -15.30
C ARG A 32 -12.22 7.52 -15.85
N ARG A 33 -11.85 7.23 -17.10
CA ARG A 33 -11.94 5.88 -17.69
C ARG A 33 -11.01 4.91 -16.97
N SER A 34 -9.77 5.30 -16.70
CA SER A 34 -8.78 4.49 -15.96
C SER A 34 -9.25 4.23 -14.52
N LEU A 35 -9.78 5.24 -13.84
CA LEU A 35 -10.34 5.10 -12.49
C LEU A 35 -11.63 4.24 -12.50
N LYS A 36 -12.47 4.36 -13.54
CA LYS A 36 -13.66 3.52 -13.70
C LYS A 36 -13.30 2.07 -14.03
N LEU A 37 -12.32 1.85 -14.91
CA LEU A 37 -11.76 0.52 -15.18
C LEU A 37 -11.09 -0.08 -13.92
N CYS A 38 -10.39 0.74 -13.15
CA CYS A 38 -9.82 0.33 -11.87
C CYS A 38 -10.92 0.01 -10.86
N SER A 39 -12.02 0.79 -10.79
CA SER A 39 -13.14 0.51 -9.89
C SER A 39 -13.93 -0.74 -10.31
N GLU A 40 -14.17 -0.95 -11.59
CA GLU A 40 -14.85 -2.15 -12.12
C GLU A 40 -13.96 -3.41 -11.99
N LYS A 41 -12.65 -3.28 -12.18
CA LYS A 41 -11.69 -4.33 -11.84
C LYS A 41 -11.61 -4.55 -10.33
N CYS A 42 -11.59 -3.50 -9.50
CA CYS A 42 -11.66 -3.63 -8.05
C CYS A 42 -12.90 -4.39 -7.58
N TRP A 43 -14.04 -4.25 -8.26
CA TRP A 43 -15.25 -5.01 -7.91
C TRP A 43 -15.09 -6.52 -8.18
N ARG A 44 -14.48 -6.90 -9.30
CA ARG A 44 -14.12 -8.30 -9.60
C ARG A 44 -13.03 -8.85 -8.68
N ILE A 45 -12.07 -8.01 -8.24
CA ILE A 45 -10.97 -8.38 -7.34
C ILE A 45 -11.49 -8.82 -5.97
N ASN A 46 -12.61 -8.25 -5.49
CA ASN A 46 -13.20 -8.65 -4.22
C ASN A 46 -13.69 -10.12 -4.23
N MET A 47 -13.92 -10.70 -5.41
CA MET A 47 -14.29 -12.13 -5.54
C MET A 47 -13.07 -13.07 -5.52
N GLU A 48 -11.85 -12.56 -5.79
CA GLU A 48 -10.61 -13.35 -5.80
C GLU A 48 -9.76 -13.15 -4.55
N GLN A 49 -10.08 -12.14 -3.73
CA GLN A 49 -9.32 -11.86 -2.51
C GLN A 49 -9.51 -12.98 -1.49
N LYS A 50 -8.48 -13.80 -1.34
CA LYS A 50 -8.43 -14.82 -0.29
C LYS A 50 -8.43 -14.19 1.10
N ARG A 51 -8.85 -14.95 2.10
CA ARG A 51 -8.82 -14.52 3.50
C ARG A 51 -7.41 -14.10 3.90
N LEU A 52 -7.30 -12.95 4.55
CA LEU A 52 -6.01 -12.44 5.01
C LEU A 52 -5.36 -13.40 6.00
N ASN A 53 -4.05 -13.51 5.93
CA ASN A 53 -3.25 -14.30 6.85
C ASN A 53 -2.00 -13.52 7.28
N LEU A 54 -1.23 -14.05 8.22
CA LEU A 54 0.08 -13.51 8.60
C LEU A 54 1.17 -14.30 7.92
N TYR A 55 2.20 -13.58 7.45
CA TYR A 55 3.33 -14.17 6.74
C TYR A 55 4.66 -13.67 7.32
N LEU A 56 5.64 -14.53 7.25
CA LEU A 56 7.04 -14.17 7.31
C LEU A 56 7.54 -14.02 5.88
N ILE A 57 8.40 -13.03 5.66
CA ILE A 57 8.97 -12.74 4.34
C ILE A 57 10.42 -13.22 4.33
N ASP A 58 10.85 -13.79 3.20
CA ASP A 58 12.24 -14.21 3.00
C ASP A 58 13.21 -13.06 3.32
N MET A 59 14.18 -13.33 4.20
CA MET A 59 15.10 -12.31 4.69
C MET A 59 16.07 -11.79 3.61
N LYS A 60 16.44 -12.64 2.62
CA LYS A 60 17.27 -12.20 1.49
C LYS A 60 16.48 -11.25 0.61
N TYR A 61 15.20 -11.60 0.37
CA TYR A 61 14.30 -10.75 -0.40
C TYR A 61 14.11 -9.39 0.26
N ILE A 62 13.77 -9.33 1.55
CA ILE A 62 13.62 -8.03 2.26
C ILE A 62 14.91 -7.22 2.23
N ARG A 63 16.07 -7.85 2.40
CA ARG A 63 17.37 -7.15 2.30
C ARG A 63 17.59 -6.56 0.91
N ASN A 64 17.18 -7.25 -0.15
CA ASN A 64 17.26 -6.71 -1.51
C ASN A 64 16.34 -5.49 -1.69
N LEU A 65 15.12 -5.55 -1.15
CA LEU A 65 14.20 -4.41 -1.18
C LEU A 65 14.78 -3.23 -0.37
N ALA A 66 15.27 -3.47 0.85
CA ALA A 66 15.81 -2.45 1.74
C ALA A 66 17.09 -1.77 1.22
N LYS A 67 17.87 -2.45 0.37
CA LYS A 67 19.00 -1.82 -0.34
C LYS A 67 18.55 -0.80 -1.39
N ALA A 68 17.35 -0.95 -1.90
CA ALA A 68 16.81 -0.12 -2.96
C ALA A 68 15.93 1.02 -2.42
N ASP A 69 15.31 0.83 -1.25
CA ASP A 69 14.40 1.79 -0.65
C ASP A 69 14.48 1.69 0.88
N ASP A 70 14.86 2.78 1.53
CA ASP A 70 15.05 2.89 2.99
C ASP A 70 13.74 2.88 3.78
N HIS A 71 12.59 3.12 3.12
CA HIS A 71 11.27 2.97 3.72
C HIS A 71 10.87 1.51 3.92
N VAL A 72 11.56 0.56 3.28
CA VAL A 72 11.31 -0.87 3.50
C VAL A 72 11.68 -1.22 4.95
N MET A 73 10.70 -1.70 5.69
CA MET A 73 10.92 -2.09 7.09
C MET A 73 11.86 -3.29 7.16
N SER A 74 13.11 -3.03 7.54
CA SER A 74 14.15 -4.07 7.64
C SER A 74 13.77 -5.14 8.66
N VAL A 75 14.15 -6.36 8.36
CA VAL A 75 14.25 -7.48 9.29
C VAL A 75 15.75 -7.70 9.56
N SER A 76 16.17 -7.47 10.79
CA SER A 76 17.58 -7.65 11.20
C SER A 76 17.62 -8.59 12.39
N PRO A 77 18.38 -9.70 12.31
CA PRO A 77 18.60 -10.59 13.44
C PRO A 77 19.18 -9.86 14.65
N GLN A 78 20.17 -8.98 14.42
CA GLN A 78 20.80 -8.19 15.50
C GLN A 78 19.82 -7.26 16.23
N ALA A 79 18.69 -6.91 15.62
CA ALA A 79 17.66 -6.09 16.23
C ALA A 79 16.46 -6.90 16.72
N GLY A 80 16.52 -8.26 16.72
CA GLY A 80 15.42 -9.13 17.09
C GLY A 80 14.17 -8.92 16.21
N LYS A 81 14.36 -8.56 14.94
CA LYS A 81 13.26 -8.22 14.02
C LYS A 81 13.03 -9.30 12.93
N GLU A 82 13.72 -10.42 13.05
CA GLU A 82 13.58 -11.57 12.12
C GLU A 82 12.18 -12.17 12.12
N THR A 83 11.45 -12.04 13.23
CA THR A 83 10.08 -12.58 13.40
C THR A 83 8.99 -11.57 13.04
N ARG A 84 9.33 -10.46 12.35
CA ARG A 84 8.33 -9.48 11.97
C ARG A 84 7.29 -10.09 11.04
N SER A 85 6.03 -10.06 11.49
CA SER A 85 4.90 -10.52 10.69
C SER A 85 4.43 -9.44 9.71
N PHE A 86 3.93 -9.91 8.59
CA PHE A 86 3.25 -9.10 7.59
C PHE A 86 1.83 -9.61 7.39
N VAL A 87 0.87 -8.72 7.31
CA VAL A 87 -0.51 -9.04 6.92
C VAL A 87 -0.59 -9.06 5.40
N GLY A 88 -1.09 -10.13 4.84
CA GLY A 88 -1.30 -10.31 3.40
C GLY A 88 -1.93 -11.69 3.12
N ILE A 89 -2.15 -12.13 1.92
CA ILE A 89 -1.78 -11.47 0.65
C ILE A 89 -2.91 -10.53 0.27
N ILE A 90 -2.59 -9.26 0.03
CA ILE A 90 -3.53 -8.25 -0.44
C ILE A 90 -3.35 -8.10 -1.95
N ILE A 91 -4.42 -8.25 -2.72
CA ILE A 91 -4.39 -8.04 -4.17
C ILE A 91 -4.60 -6.54 -4.45
N VAL A 92 -3.65 -5.95 -5.16
CA VAL A 92 -3.66 -4.55 -5.57
C VAL A 92 -3.72 -4.47 -7.08
N CYS A 93 -4.56 -3.57 -7.62
CA CYS A 93 -4.76 -3.37 -9.06
C CYS A 93 -4.99 -4.67 -9.86
N GLY A 94 -5.68 -5.64 -9.27
CA GLY A 94 -6.16 -6.85 -9.94
C GLY A 94 -5.21 -8.03 -9.96
N THR A 95 -3.90 -7.81 -9.93
CA THR A 95 -2.92 -8.91 -10.10
C THR A 95 -1.73 -8.84 -9.16
N LEU A 96 -1.41 -7.65 -8.66
CA LEU A 96 -0.24 -7.45 -7.80
C LEU A 96 -0.54 -7.91 -6.38
N LYS A 97 0.34 -8.71 -5.81
CA LYS A 97 0.24 -9.21 -4.44
C LYS A 97 1.13 -8.37 -3.53
N TYR A 98 0.59 -7.89 -2.43
CA TYR A 98 1.29 -7.08 -1.45
C TYR A 98 1.12 -7.62 -0.03
N CYS A 99 2.11 -7.36 0.81
CA CYS A 99 2.02 -7.56 2.25
C CYS A 99 2.25 -6.25 3.00
N VAL A 100 1.47 -6.03 4.07
CA VAL A 100 1.57 -4.84 4.92
C VAL A 100 2.30 -5.20 6.21
N PRO A 101 3.36 -4.49 6.60
CA PRO A 101 4.06 -4.76 7.86
C PRO A 101 3.15 -4.54 9.06
N LEU A 102 3.14 -5.53 9.95
CA LEU A 102 2.51 -5.47 11.25
C LEU A 102 3.55 -5.08 12.30
N SER A 103 3.25 -4.10 13.11
CA SER A 103 4.17 -3.64 14.16
C SER A 103 3.49 -3.64 15.53
N SER A 104 4.27 -3.95 16.55
CA SER A 104 3.83 -3.81 17.95
C SER A 104 3.51 -2.34 18.27
N PRO A 105 2.59 -2.08 19.21
CA PRO A 105 2.29 -0.74 19.66
C PRO A 105 3.54 -0.05 20.24
N LYS A 106 3.63 1.25 20.00
CA LYS A 106 4.61 2.15 20.62
C LYS A 106 3.85 3.32 21.24
N SER A 107 4.41 4.02 22.21
CA SER A 107 3.77 5.17 22.88
C SER A 107 3.23 6.20 21.89
N LYS A 108 4.00 6.55 20.85
CA LYS A 108 3.59 7.46 19.80
C LYS A 108 2.30 7.03 19.04
N HIS A 109 2.04 5.74 18.96
CA HIS A 109 0.87 5.24 18.22
C HIS A 109 -0.45 5.54 18.95
N SER A 110 -0.41 5.77 20.27
CA SER A 110 -1.63 6.09 21.06
C SER A 110 -2.24 7.43 20.63
N SER A 111 -1.40 8.45 20.39
CA SER A 111 -1.83 9.78 19.96
C SER A 111 -2.09 9.90 18.45
N MET A 112 -1.51 9.01 17.61
CA MET A 112 -1.72 9.05 16.17
C MET A 112 -3.17 8.71 15.81
N LYS A 113 -3.73 9.41 14.83
CA LYS A 113 -5.03 9.08 14.23
C LYS A 113 -4.85 8.06 13.10
N ASN A 114 -5.88 7.24 12.85
CA ASN A 114 -5.93 6.42 11.65
C ASN A 114 -5.93 7.32 10.40
N ASP A 115 -5.06 6.99 9.44
CA ASP A 115 -4.94 7.70 8.18
C ASP A 115 -4.84 6.69 7.03
N LEU A 116 -4.71 7.19 5.80
CA LEU A 116 -4.62 6.35 4.60
C LEU A 116 -3.43 5.36 4.67
N ASP A 117 -2.30 5.82 5.20
CA ASP A 117 -1.05 5.07 5.28
C ASP A 117 -0.84 4.34 6.62
N PHE A 118 -1.79 4.49 7.58
CA PHE A 118 -1.65 3.95 8.93
C PHE A 118 -2.99 3.51 9.52
N THR A 119 -3.01 2.36 10.20
CA THR A 119 -4.22 1.86 10.90
C THR A 119 -3.85 1.20 12.22
N LYS A 120 -4.55 1.57 13.28
CA LYS A 120 -4.48 0.92 14.60
C LYS A 120 -5.28 -0.37 14.61
N ILE A 121 -4.76 -1.39 15.28
CA ILE A 121 -5.47 -2.63 15.60
C ILE A 121 -5.85 -2.58 17.06
N MET A 122 -7.15 -2.62 17.33
CA MET A 122 -7.70 -2.49 18.68
C MET A 122 -8.32 -3.81 19.14
N ASP A 123 -8.18 -4.12 20.43
CA ASP A 123 -8.90 -5.19 21.15
C ASP A 123 -9.67 -4.51 22.29
N GLY A 124 -10.93 -4.15 22.05
CA GLY A 124 -11.65 -3.16 22.86
C GLY A 124 -10.92 -1.82 22.82
N ASP A 125 -10.62 -1.27 24.00
CA ASP A 125 -9.88 0.01 24.13
C ASP A 125 -8.35 -0.17 24.07
N LYS A 126 -7.87 -1.42 24.01
CA LYS A 126 -6.44 -1.70 24.02
C LYS A 126 -5.86 -1.70 22.62
N LEU A 127 -4.85 -0.86 22.38
CA LEU A 127 -4.05 -0.91 21.17
C LEU A 127 -3.14 -2.15 21.18
N ILE A 128 -3.37 -3.08 20.26
CA ILE A 128 -2.63 -4.35 20.19
C ILE A 128 -1.68 -4.43 19.00
N GLY A 129 -1.79 -3.52 18.04
CA GLY A 129 -0.90 -3.49 16.86
C GLY A 129 -1.18 -2.32 15.96
N VAL A 130 -0.34 -2.17 14.94
CA VAL A 130 -0.53 -1.17 13.88
C VAL A 130 -0.14 -1.74 12.52
N LEU A 131 -0.89 -1.35 11.49
CA LEU A 131 -0.60 -1.63 10.09
C LEU A 131 0.01 -0.38 9.44
N ASN A 132 1.17 -0.55 8.80
CA ASN A 132 1.88 0.53 8.12
C ASN A 132 1.78 0.34 6.61
N PHE A 133 0.73 0.89 6.00
CA PHE A 133 0.49 0.74 4.57
C PHE A 133 1.52 1.46 3.70
N ASN A 134 2.09 2.56 4.22
CA ASN A 134 3.18 3.28 3.55
C ASN A 134 4.43 2.40 3.31
N ASN A 135 4.62 1.37 4.12
CA ASN A 135 5.74 0.43 4.02
C ASN A 135 5.30 -0.95 3.47
N MET A 136 4.14 -1.03 2.79
CA MET A 136 3.74 -2.29 2.15
C MET A 136 4.69 -2.64 1.02
N ILE A 137 4.93 -3.94 0.84
CA ILE A 137 5.88 -4.47 -0.13
C ILE A 137 5.22 -5.44 -1.08
N PRO A 138 5.62 -5.46 -2.36
CA PRO A 138 5.16 -6.45 -3.31
C PRO A 138 5.72 -7.83 -2.93
N VAL A 139 4.93 -8.88 -3.15
CA VAL A 139 5.31 -10.26 -2.81
C VAL A 139 4.85 -11.26 -3.86
N ASP A 140 5.57 -12.37 -3.90
CA ASP A 140 5.19 -13.60 -4.60
C ASP A 140 5.17 -14.76 -3.61
N GLU A 141 4.49 -15.84 -3.95
CA GLU A 141 4.41 -17.05 -3.09
C GLU A 141 5.77 -17.64 -2.77
N SER A 142 6.76 -17.45 -3.66
CA SER A 142 8.15 -17.91 -3.48
C SER A 142 8.93 -17.16 -2.38
N CYS A 143 8.45 -16.00 -1.93
CA CYS A 143 9.13 -15.18 -0.92
C CYS A 143 8.36 -15.05 0.40
N VAL A 144 7.23 -15.73 0.56
CA VAL A 144 6.39 -15.68 1.76
C VAL A 144 6.20 -17.04 2.39
N THR A 145 6.17 -17.08 3.71
CA THR A 145 5.85 -18.30 4.49
C THR A 145 4.73 -17.98 5.48
N PRO A 146 3.62 -18.73 5.50
CA PRO A 146 2.56 -18.51 6.47
C PRO A 146 3.08 -18.62 7.90
N LEU A 147 2.72 -17.69 8.76
CA LEU A 147 3.09 -17.72 10.16
C LEU A 147 2.29 -18.79 10.91
N ASN A 148 2.97 -19.75 11.51
CA ASN A 148 2.32 -20.77 12.31
C ASN A 148 1.92 -20.22 13.69
N LEU A 149 0.63 -20.04 13.90
CA LEU A 149 0.06 -19.55 15.17
C LEU A 149 -0.37 -20.68 16.12
N ARG A 150 -0.22 -21.94 15.74
CA ARG A 150 -0.57 -23.09 16.59
C ARG A 150 0.36 -23.12 17.82
N ILE A 151 -0.22 -23.08 19.01
CA ILE A 151 0.52 -23.19 20.27
C ILE A 151 0.78 -24.68 20.51
N THR A 152 2.03 -24.99 20.85
CA THR A 152 2.49 -26.36 21.16
C THR A 152 3.09 -26.39 22.57
N GLU A 153 3.29 -27.59 23.09
CA GLU A 153 3.93 -27.78 24.42
C GLU A 153 5.38 -27.30 24.44
N LYS A 154 6.05 -27.34 23.28
CA LYS A 154 7.45 -26.90 23.11
C LYS A 154 7.61 -25.38 23.10
N ASP A 155 6.51 -24.62 22.99
CA ASP A 155 6.57 -23.16 22.99
C ASP A 155 6.88 -22.66 24.41
N ASP A 156 7.85 -21.79 24.55
CA ASP A 156 8.10 -21.07 25.78
C ASP A 156 7.01 -20.02 26.06
N VAL A 157 7.06 -19.42 27.24
CA VAL A 157 6.06 -18.42 27.68
C VAL A 157 6.02 -17.21 26.74
N THR A 158 7.16 -16.78 26.22
CA THR A 158 7.30 -15.61 25.33
C THR A 158 6.68 -15.92 23.97
N THR A 159 7.01 -17.07 23.39
CA THR A 159 6.45 -17.55 22.14
C THR A 159 4.94 -17.73 22.22
N ARG A 160 4.43 -18.30 23.32
CA ARG A 160 2.97 -18.44 23.55
C ARG A 160 2.28 -17.08 23.62
N LYS A 161 2.86 -16.11 24.33
CA LYS A 161 2.32 -14.73 24.39
C LYS A 161 2.31 -14.09 23.00
N TYR A 162 3.39 -14.24 22.24
CA TYR A 162 3.49 -13.74 20.87
C TYR A 162 2.42 -14.34 19.97
N LYS A 163 2.28 -15.69 19.94
CA LYS A 163 1.29 -16.38 19.10
C LYS A 163 -0.15 -15.98 19.46
N LYS A 164 -0.46 -15.86 20.76
CA LYS A 164 -1.78 -15.37 21.23
C LYS A 164 -2.06 -13.95 20.74
N MET A 165 -1.07 -13.06 20.82
CA MET A 165 -1.22 -11.67 20.34
C MET A 165 -1.39 -11.63 18.83
N ALA A 166 -0.55 -12.37 18.09
CA ALA A 166 -0.62 -12.45 16.63
C ALA A 166 -1.96 -13.04 16.15
N ALA A 167 -2.52 -14.02 16.86
CA ALA A 167 -3.84 -14.57 16.56
C ALA A 167 -4.95 -13.50 16.72
N LYS A 168 -4.93 -12.71 17.79
CA LYS A 168 -5.88 -11.59 17.97
C LYS A 168 -5.74 -10.52 16.89
N GLN A 169 -4.50 -10.20 16.51
CA GLN A 169 -4.22 -9.24 15.44
C GLN A 169 -4.73 -9.76 14.09
N LEU A 170 -4.54 -11.05 13.80
CA LEU A 170 -5.05 -11.68 12.58
C LEU A 170 -6.57 -11.69 12.56
N ASP A 171 -7.22 -12.07 13.65
CA ASP A 171 -8.68 -12.07 13.77
C ASP A 171 -9.25 -10.69 13.47
N TRP A 172 -8.69 -9.63 14.09
CA TRP A 172 -9.07 -8.26 13.78
C TRP A 172 -8.90 -7.92 12.30
N CYS A 173 -7.76 -8.30 11.69
CA CYS A 173 -7.50 -8.04 10.27
C CYS A 173 -8.51 -8.76 9.37
N GLN A 174 -8.92 -9.96 9.71
CA GLN A 174 -9.90 -10.74 8.96
C GLN A 174 -11.31 -10.13 9.05
N HIS A 175 -11.72 -9.66 10.23
CA HIS A 175 -12.99 -8.94 10.40
C HIS A 175 -13.00 -7.59 9.66
N ASN A 176 -11.84 -6.96 9.49
CA ASN A 176 -11.69 -5.67 8.80
C ASN A 176 -11.09 -5.81 7.39
N GLN A 177 -11.12 -7.01 6.80
CA GLN A 177 -10.44 -7.33 5.54
C GLN A 177 -10.79 -6.37 4.41
N GLU A 178 -12.07 -6.10 4.21
CA GLU A 178 -12.54 -5.21 3.14
C GLU A 178 -11.94 -3.79 3.27
N ALA A 179 -11.97 -3.24 4.48
CA ALA A 179 -11.40 -1.91 4.77
C ALA A 179 -9.88 -1.89 4.54
N ILE A 180 -9.16 -2.94 4.93
CA ILE A 180 -7.72 -3.10 4.73
C ILE A 180 -7.39 -3.14 3.23
N VAL A 181 -8.07 -3.99 2.47
CA VAL A 181 -7.86 -4.14 1.02
C VAL A 181 -8.18 -2.84 0.29
N LYS A 182 -9.32 -2.20 0.61
CA LYS A 182 -9.71 -0.91 0.04
C LYS A 182 -8.67 0.18 0.33
N LYS A 183 -8.14 0.22 1.56
CA LYS A 183 -7.12 1.18 1.97
C LYS A 183 -5.80 0.97 1.21
N ALA A 184 -5.32 -0.28 1.10
CA ALA A 184 -4.11 -0.62 0.37
C ALA A 184 -4.22 -0.21 -1.12
N ASN A 185 -5.35 -0.57 -1.77
CA ASN A 185 -5.61 -0.21 -3.16
C ASN A 185 -5.66 1.31 -3.37
N LYS A 186 -6.34 2.04 -2.47
CA LYS A 186 -6.43 3.49 -2.53
C LYS A 186 -5.06 4.14 -2.39
N LEU A 187 -4.25 3.70 -1.41
CA LEU A 187 -2.91 4.23 -1.20
C LEU A 187 -2.02 3.96 -2.42
N TYR A 188 -2.02 2.73 -2.92
CA TYR A 188 -1.26 2.35 -4.11
C TYR A 188 -1.60 3.25 -5.30
N ALA A 189 -2.89 3.37 -5.64
CA ALA A 189 -3.35 4.20 -6.75
C ALA A 189 -2.97 5.69 -6.58
N MET A 190 -3.04 6.20 -5.35
CA MET A 190 -2.64 7.58 -5.05
C MET A 190 -1.14 7.80 -5.21
N VAL A 191 -0.28 6.89 -4.72
CA VAL A 191 1.18 7.01 -4.81
C VAL A 191 1.66 6.89 -6.26
N GLN A 192 1.04 6.02 -7.05
CA GLN A 192 1.36 5.81 -8.46
C GLN A 192 0.82 6.90 -9.38
N SER A 193 -0.06 7.78 -8.89
CA SER A 193 -0.58 8.87 -9.70
C SER A 193 0.46 9.99 -9.87
N GLU A 194 0.47 10.64 -11.04
CA GLU A 194 1.29 11.84 -11.28
C GLU A 194 0.93 12.99 -10.33
N LYS A 195 -0.34 13.03 -9.88
CA LYS A 195 -0.87 14.03 -8.94
C LYS A 195 -0.61 13.74 -7.48
N ALA A 196 0.14 12.67 -7.16
CA ALA A 196 0.47 12.35 -5.78
C ALA A 196 1.27 13.47 -5.14
N SER A 197 0.85 13.91 -3.94
CA SER A 197 1.57 14.94 -3.20
C SER A 197 3.00 14.47 -2.91
N GLY A 198 3.98 15.36 -3.05
CA GLY A 198 5.37 15.05 -2.71
C GLY A 198 5.55 14.59 -1.26
N PHE A 199 4.67 15.03 -0.35
CA PHE A 199 4.65 14.59 1.03
C PHE A 199 4.27 13.10 1.14
N LEU A 200 3.24 12.64 0.42
CA LEU A 200 2.82 11.23 0.43
C LEU A 200 3.90 10.33 -0.19
N LYS A 201 4.46 10.73 -1.33
CA LYS A 201 5.53 9.98 -2.00
C LYS A 201 6.76 9.80 -1.10
N ARG A 202 7.16 10.87 -0.38
CA ARG A 202 8.31 10.80 0.55
C ARG A 202 8.09 9.91 1.78
N ARG A 203 6.85 9.56 2.11
CA ARG A 203 6.54 8.69 3.26
C ARG A 203 6.33 7.24 2.88
N CYS A 204 6.08 6.96 1.62
CA CYS A 204 5.78 5.62 1.12
C CYS A 204 7.00 5.00 0.45
N CYS A 205 7.05 3.68 0.45
CA CYS A 205 7.94 2.95 -0.43
C CYS A 205 7.67 3.32 -1.91
N ASP A 206 8.71 3.30 -2.72
CA ASP A 206 8.60 3.37 -4.18
C ASP A 206 8.10 2.02 -4.72
N PHE A 207 6.79 1.88 -4.80
CA PHE A 207 6.15 0.62 -5.19
C PHE A 207 6.62 0.12 -6.55
N GLY A 208 6.76 1.00 -7.55
CA GLY A 208 7.22 0.61 -8.88
C GLY A 208 8.65 0.07 -8.90
N LYS A 209 9.55 0.70 -8.14
CA LYS A 209 10.94 0.23 -7.96
C LYS A 209 10.98 -1.14 -7.28
N LEU A 210 10.17 -1.34 -6.23
CA LEU A 210 10.11 -2.60 -5.50
C LEU A 210 9.51 -3.73 -6.34
N GLU A 211 8.51 -3.44 -7.19
CA GLU A 211 7.94 -4.40 -8.14
C GLU A 211 8.98 -4.88 -9.16
N GLY A 212 9.82 -3.99 -9.67
CA GLY A 212 10.93 -4.35 -10.55
C GLY A 212 11.94 -5.31 -9.88
N ILE A 213 12.16 -5.17 -8.56
CA ILE A 213 13.00 -6.11 -7.80
C ILE A 213 12.30 -7.45 -7.63
N LEU A 214 10.99 -7.46 -7.35
CA LEU A 214 10.22 -8.69 -7.26
C LEU A 214 10.29 -9.48 -8.58
N GLN A 215 10.12 -8.81 -9.73
CA GLN A 215 10.21 -9.46 -11.04
C GLN A 215 11.58 -10.15 -11.25
N LYS A 216 12.67 -9.46 -10.91
CA LYS A 216 14.04 -10.03 -10.95
C LYS A 216 14.19 -11.21 -9.99
N TRP A 217 13.64 -11.12 -8.78
CA TRP A 217 13.67 -12.19 -7.80
C TRP A 217 12.97 -13.46 -8.28
N VAL A 218 11.78 -13.33 -8.85
CA VAL A 218 11.00 -14.45 -9.39
C VAL A 218 11.69 -15.05 -10.61
N ALA A 219 12.23 -14.21 -11.52
CA ALA A 219 12.95 -14.69 -12.69
C ALA A 219 14.21 -15.49 -12.35
N GLY A 220 14.95 -15.11 -11.30
CA GLY A 220 16.16 -15.80 -10.86
C GLY A 220 15.94 -17.11 -10.10
N ARG A 221 14.69 -17.51 -9.87
CA ARG A 221 14.29 -18.76 -9.20
C ARG A 221 13.61 -19.79 -10.13
N LYS A 222 13.42 -19.42 -11.39
CA LYS A 222 13.04 -20.33 -12.47
C LYS A 222 14.27 -20.99 -13.06
#